data_eaaeb8cff0fac3b6bf7b1457638287ec
#
_entry.id   eaaeb8cff0fac3b6bf7b1457638287ec
#
_cell.length_a   1.000
_cell.length_b   1.000
_cell.length_c   1.000
_cell.angle_alpha   90.00
_cell.angle_beta   90.00
_cell.angle_gamma   90.00
#
_symmetry.space_group_name_H-M   'P 1'
#
loop_
_entity.id
_entity.type
_entity.pdbx_description
1 polymer ?
#
loop_
_entity_poly.entity_id
_entity_poly.type
_entity_poly.pdbx_seq_one_letter_code
_entity_poly.pdbx_strand_id
1 'polypeptide(L)'
;MYKRQNEAIQTVKNYPDKYEIITPSISILAQPSVSLVDDNVKVNGTKKIATEYLKYLYSDKAQKLAAEEGYRPSNERILKQYQGKFNLNMKLYKISDFRGWDQAYKKYFEDGALFDKIYINQ
;
A
#
# COMPACT_ATOMS: atom_id res chain seq x y z
N MET A 1 5.29 17.56 -4.70
CA MET A 1 5.33 16.82 -3.40
C MET A 1 4.90 15.38 -3.63
N TYR A 2 5.66 14.40 -3.15
CA TYR A 2 5.28 12.98 -3.24
C TYR A 2 4.36 12.61 -2.09
N LYS A 3 3.28 11.88 -2.40
CA LYS A 3 2.26 11.45 -1.44
C LYS A 3 1.85 10.00 -1.71
N ARG A 4 1.39 9.31 -0.67
CA ARG A 4 0.67 8.05 -0.84
C ARG A 4 -0.66 8.33 -1.53
N GLN A 5 -1.19 7.37 -2.28
CA GLN A 5 -2.39 7.58 -3.09
C GLN A 5 -3.60 8.04 -2.26
N ASN A 6 -3.87 7.40 -1.13
CA ASN A 6 -4.95 7.79 -0.24
C ASN A 6 -4.78 9.22 0.32
N GLU A 7 -3.55 9.61 0.67
CA GLU A 7 -3.24 10.95 1.15
C GLU A 7 -3.42 12.00 0.05
N ALA A 8 -3.02 11.69 -1.19
CA ALA A 8 -3.20 12.58 -2.33
C ALA A 8 -4.69 12.81 -2.63
N ILE A 9 -5.49 11.73 -2.66
CA ILE A 9 -6.94 11.80 -2.84
C ILE A 9 -7.59 12.65 -1.75
N GLN A 10 -7.22 12.45 -0.49
CA GLN A 10 -7.75 13.23 0.63
C GLN A 10 -7.33 14.70 0.55
N THR A 11 -6.09 14.97 0.12
CA THR A 11 -5.61 16.36 -0.04
C THR A 11 -6.41 17.11 -1.10
N VAL A 12 -6.65 16.50 -2.26
CA VAL A 12 -7.45 17.13 -3.32
C VAL A 12 -8.90 17.29 -2.90
N LYS A 13 -9.47 16.32 -2.17
CA LYS A 13 -10.83 16.42 -1.63
C LYS A 13 -10.99 17.61 -0.68
N ASN A 14 -9.97 17.86 0.16
CA ASN A 14 -9.99 18.98 1.12
C ASN A 14 -9.65 20.34 0.48
N TYR A 15 -8.94 20.33 -0.64
CA TYR A 15 -8.47 21.55 -1.34
C TYR A 15 -8.59 21.39 -2.85
N PRO A 16 -9.83 21.33 -3.39
CA PRO A 16 -10.07 20.94 -4.79
C PRO A 16 -9.42 21.86 -5.82
N ASP A 17 -9.30 23.15 -5.51
CA ASP A 17 -8.76 24.17 -6.44
C ASP A 17 -7.26 24.45 -6.25
N LYS A 18 -6.60 23.78 -5.30
CA LYS A 18 -5.19 24.06 -4.98
C LYS A 18 -4.21 23.00 -5.43
N TYR A 19 -4.68 21.77 -5.66
CA TYR A 19 -3.80 20.63 -5.95
C TYR A 19 -4.38 19.75 -7.05
N GLU A 20 -3.50 19.21 -7.84
CA GLU A 20 -3.78 18.21 -8.87
C GLU A 20 -3.02 16.93 -8.54
N ILE A 21 -3.63 15.77 -8.84
CA ILE A 21 -2.98 14.47 -8.71
C ILE A 21 -2.35 14.09 -10.03
N ILE A 22 -1.03 14.10 -10.09
CA ILE A 22 -0.28 13.55 -11.22
C ILE A 22 0.13 12.12 -10.87
N THR A 23 -0.41 11.16 -11.61
CA THR A 23 -0.10 9.74 -11.42
C THR A 23 1.07 9.36 -12.32
N PRO A 24 2.18 8.83 -11.78
CA PRO A 24 3.31 8.40 -12.59
C PRO A 24 2.94 7.16 -13.43
N SER A 25 3.66 6.94 -14.52
CA SER A 25 3.49 5.74 -15.37
C SER A 25 3.96 4.44 -14.68
N ILE A 26 4.85 4.57 -13.70
CA ILE A 26 5.49 3.47 -12.97
C ILE A 26 5.42 3.78 -11.46
N SER A 27 5.10 2.78 -10.66
CA SER A 27 5.14 2.87 -9.19
C SER A 27 5.37 1.52 -8.54
N ILE A 28 5.44 1.51 -7.22
CA ILE A 28 5.56 0.30 -6.41
C ILE A 28 4.20 -0.03 -5.80
N LEU A 29 3.79 -1.30 -5.92
CA LEU A 29 2.62 -1.81 -5.21
C LEU A 29 3.01 -2.07 -3.75
N ALA A 30 2.64 -1.16 -2.87
CA ALA A 30 2.79 -1.36 -1.44
C ALA A 30 1.76 -2.40 -0.97
N GLN A 31 2.26 -3.52 -0.41
CA GLN A 31 1.45 -4.62 0.11
C GLN A 31 1.79 -4.84 1.58
N PRO A 32 1.34 -3.95 2.48
CA PRO A 32 1.61 -4.11 3.91
C PRO A 32 0.94 -5.39 4.41
N SER A 33 1.73 -6.26 5.02
CA SER A 33 1.23 -7.51 5.62
C SER A 33 0.70 -7.25 7.01
N VAL A 34 -0.35 -7.97 7.39
CA VAL A 34 -0.93 -7.97 8.73
C VAL A 34 -0.94 -9.38 9.26
N SER A 35 -0.48 -9.59 10.49
CA SER A 35 -0.47 -10.89 11.14
C SER A 35 -0.92 -10.80 12.61
N LEU A 36 -1.30 -11.94 13.18
CA LEU A 36 -1.53 -12.05 14.61
C LEU A 36 -0.19 -12.06 15.35
N VAL A 37 -0.16 -11.46 16.52
CA VAL A 37 0.91 -11.66 17.50
C VAL A 37 0.47 -12.78 18.42
N ASP A 38 0.98 -14.00 18.20
CA ASP A 38 0.48 -15.22 18.80
C ASP A 38 0.46 -15.18 20.34
N ASP A 39 1.49 -14.68 20.96
CA ASP A 39 1.54 -14.57 22.42
C ASP A 39 0.46 -13.62 22.95
N ASN A 40 0.25 -12.47 22.31
CA ASN A 40 -0.76 -11.52 22.74
C ASN A 40 -2.18 -12.09 22.62
N VAL A 41 -2.51 -12.73 21.50
CA VAL A 41 -3.86 -13.29 21.32
C VAL A 41 -4.09 -14.50 22.19
N LYS A 42 -3.05 -15.24 22.57
CA LYS A 42 -3.11 -16.36 23.51
C LYS A 42 -3.38 -15.87 24.92
N VAL A 43 -2.60 -14.90 25.41
CA VAL A 43 -2.77 -14.35 26.76
C VAL A 43 -4.14 -13.71 26.94
N ASN A 44 -4.62 -12.99 25.92
CA ASN A 44 -5.91 -12.29 25.98
C ASN A 44 -7.12 -13.16 25.56
N GLY A 45 -6.92 -14.40 25.15
CA GLY A 45 -7.99 -15.28 24.66
C GLY A 45 -8.69 -14.80 23.39
N THR A 46 -8.05 -13.91 22.61
CA THR A 46 -8.68 -13.20 21.48
C THR A 46 -8.39 -13.80 20.11
N LYS A 47 -7.69 -14.94 20.04
CA LYS A 47 -7.23 -15.55 18.77
C LYS A 47 -8.35 -15.71 17.75
N LYS A 48 -9.53 -16.22 18.16
CA LYS A 48 -10.66 -16.43 17.26
C LYS A 48 -11.16 -15.11 16.66
N ILE A 49 -11.40 -14.11 17.50
CA ILE A 49 -11.93 -12.80 17.07
C ILE A 49 -10.92 -12.10 16.16
N ALA A 50 -9.64 -12.09 16.55
CA ALA A 50 -8.58 -11.47 15.75
C ALA A 50 -8.40 -12.15 14.38
N THR A 51 -8.51 -13.49 14.33
CA THR A 51 -8.47 -14.23 13.06
C THR A 51 -9.66 -13.85 12.16
N GLU A 52 -10.85 -13.79 12.68
CA GLU A 52 -12.05 -13.40 11.91
C GLU A 52 -11.96 -11.95 11.44
N TYR A 53 -11.39 -11.06 12.25
CA TYR A 53 -11.12 -9.68 11.80
C TYR A 53 -10.17 -9.62 10.61
N LEU A 54 -9.06 -10.37 10.65
CA LEU A 54 -8.12 -10.43 9.50
C LEU A 54 -8.79 -10.99 8.24
N LYS A 55 -9.63 -12.04 8.38
CA LYS A 55 -10.42 -12.56 7.25
C LYS A 55 -11.39 -11.51 6.71
N TYR A 56 -12.04 -10.77 7.60
CA TYR A 56 -12.97 -9.70 7.21
C TYR A 56 -12.32 -8.64 6.31
N LEU A 57 -11.05 -8.30 6.54
CA LEU A 57 -10.32 -7.34 5.70
C LEU A 57 -10.26 -7.73 4.21
N TYR A 58 -10.38 -9.02 3.90
CA TYR A 58 -10.43 -9.54 2.53
C TYR A 58 -11.86 -9.72 1.99
N SER A 59 -12.88 -9.45 2.79
CA SER A 59 -14.28 -9.49 2.33
C SER A 59 -14.56 -8.38 1.32
N ASP A 60 -15.53 -8.59 0.43
CA ASP A 60 -15.97 -7.59 -0.52
C ASP A 60 -16.37 -6.28 0.15
N LYS A 61 -17.01 -6.36 1.32
CA LYS A 61 -17.45 -5.19 2.09
C LYS A 61 -16.26 -4.36 2.56
N ALA A 62 -15.27 -4.99 3.18
CA ALA A 62 -14.07 -4.30 3.64
C ALA A 62 -13.24 -3.75 2.48
N GLN A 63 -13.13 -4.48 1.38
CA GLN A 63 -12.41 -4.04 0.18
C GLN A 63 -13.09 -2.84 -0.50
N LYS A 64 -14.42 -2.76 -0.50
CA LYS A 64 -15.15 -1.57 -0.96
C LYS A 64 -14.91 -0.37 -0.05
N LEU A 65 -15.02 -0.54 1.27
CA LEU A 65 -14.71 0.52 2.24
C LEU A 65 -13.27 1.04 2.05
N ALA A 66 -12.31 0.14 1.89
CA ALA A 66 -10.93 0.53 1.61
C ALA A 66 -10.82 1.38 0.33
N ALA A 67 -11.52 1.00 -0.75
CA ALA A 67 -11.54 1.77 -1.98
C ALA A 67 -12.18 3.16 -1.81
N GLU A 68 -13.26 3.25 -1.05
CA GLU A 68 -13.94 4.51 -0.74
C GLU A 68 -13.01 5.48 0.01
N GLU A 69 -12.18 4.96 0.91
CA GLU A 69 -11.17 5.73 1.66
C GLU A 69 -9.85 5.95 0.88
N GLY A 70 -9.79 5.57 -0.39
CA GLY A 70 -8.63 5.83 -1.25
C GLY A 70 -7.52 4.79 -1.16
N TYR A 71 -7.75 3.67 -0.48
CA TYR A 71 -6.83 2.54 -0.48
C TYR A 71 -7.11 1.61 -1.65
N ARG A 72 -6.07 1.25 -2.40
CA ARG A 72 -6.21 0.37 -3.55
C ARG A 72 -6.61 -1.05 -3.10
N PRO A 73 -7.80 -1.55 -3.49
CA PRO A 73 -8.22 -2.90 -3.12
C PRO A 73 -7.29 -3.98 -3.66
N SER A 74 -7.06 -5.04 -2.89
CA SER A 74 -6.37 -6.23 -3.37
C SER A 74 -7.27 -7.15 -4.21
N ASN A 75 -8.58 -7.02 -4.06
CA ASN A 75 -9.57 -7.73 -4.86
C ASN A 75 -9.74 -7.04 -6.21
N GLU A 76 -9.30 -7.70 -7.29
CA GLU A 76 -9.33 -7.13 -8.64
C GLU A 76 -10.74 -6.79 -9.13
N ARG A 77 -11.76 -7.59 -8.75
CA ARG A 77 -13.16 -7.32 -9.11
C ARG A 77 -13.65 -6.02 -8.47
N ILE A 78 -13.31 -5.80 -7.22
CA ILE A 78 -13.63 -4.54 -6.52
C ILE A 78 -12.81 -3.40 -7.11
N LEU A 79 -11.50 -3.60 -7.33
CA LEU A 79 -10.64 -2.58 -7.92
C LEU A 79 -11.17 -2.06 -9.28
N LYS A 80 -11.66 -2.94 -10.15
CA LYS A 80 -12.27 -2.55 -11.43
C LYS A 80 -13.51 -1.67 -11.27
N GLN A 81 -14.29 -1.84 -10.20
CA GLN A 81 -15.45 -0.97 -9.93
C GLN A 81 -15.04 0.48 -9.58
N TYR A 82 -13.80 0.68 -9.15
CA TYR A 82 -13.25 1.98 -8.77
C TYR A 82 -12.18 2.50 -9.75
N GLN A 83 -12.24 2.08 -11.02
CA GLN A 83 -11.26 2.49 -12.05
C GLN A 83 -11.16 4.01 -12.26
N GLY A 84 -12.23 4.76 -11.98
CA GLY A 84 -12.20 6.23 -12.00
C GLY A 84 -11.38 6.86 -10.86
N LYS A 85 -11.11 6.10 -9.78
CA LYS A 85 -10.30 6.55 -8.64
C LYS A 85 -8.87 6.00 -8.69
N PHE A 86 -8.68 4.82 -9.29
CA PHE A 86 -7.40 4.13 -9.36
C PHE A 86 -6.98 3.91 -10.80
N ASN A 87 -5.82 4.45 -11.20
CA ASN A 87 -5.27 4.18 -12.52
C ASN A 87 -4.88 2.70 -12.64
N LEU A 88 -5.60 1.96 -13.51
CA LEU A 88 -5.35 0.54 -13.74
C LEU A 88 -4.23 0.27 -14.75
N ASN A 89 -3.85 1.28 -15.54
CA ASN A 89 -2.83 1.16 -16.59
C ASN A 89 -1.42 1.46 -16.08
N MET A 90 -1.29 1.83 -14.81
CA MET A 90 0.01 2.10 -14.19
C MET A 90 0.81 0.80 -13.99
N LYS A 91 2.07 0.78 -14.43
CA LYS A 91 2.96 -0.34 -14.16
C LYS A 91 3.36 -0.36 -12.70
N LEU A 92 2.97 -1.42 -12.01
CA LEU A 92 3.24 -1.61 -10.58
C LEU A 92 4.27 -2.72 -10.38
N TYR A 93 5.38 -2.39 -9.72
CA TYR A 93 6.37 -3.35 -9.29
C TYR A 93 6.06 -3.86 -7.88
N LYS A 94 6.24 -5.15 -7.67
CA LYS A 94 6.11 -5.82 -6.36
C LYS A 94 7.49 -6.07 -5.78
N ILE A 95 7.57 -6.36 -4.49
CA ILE A 95 8.85 -6.69 -3.85
C ILE A 95 9.50 -7.95 -4.45
N SER A 96 8.70 -8.87 -5.02
CA SER A 96 9.19 -10.03 -5.76
C SER A 96 10.03 -9.66 -6.99
N ASP A 97 9.72 -8.55 -7.66
CA ASP A 97 10.46 -8.06 -8.82
C ASP A 97 11.87 -7.59 -8.44
N PHE A 98 12.08 -7.32 -7.15
CA PHE A 98 13.36 -6.96 -6.54
C PHE A 98 14.02 -8.16 -5.82
N ARG A 99 13.58 -9.38 -6.08
CA ARG A 99 14.08 -10.63 -5.47
C ARG A 99 13.83 -10.73 -3.95
N GLY A 100 12.78 -10.08 -3.46
CA GLY A 100 12.41 -10.08 -2.04
C GLY A 100 13.09 -8.98 -1.21
N TRP A 101 12.69 -8.89 0.06
CA TRP A 101 13.13 -7.83 0.96
C TRP A 101 14.63 -7.84 1.25
N ASP A 102 15.23 -9.01 1.47
CA ASP A 102 16.64 -9.12 1.80
C ASP A 102 17.54 -8.59 0.69
N GLN A 103 17.23 -8.95 -0.57
CA GLN A 103 17.99 -8.49 -1.72
C GLN A 103 17.73 -7.00 -2.00
N ALA A 104 16.48 -6.56 -1.85
CA ALA A 104 16.12 -5.16 -2.01
C ALA A 104 16.83 -4.29 -0.96
N TYR A 105 16.84 -4.72 0.31
CA TYR A 105 17.52 -3.99 1.38
C TYR A 105 19.02 -3.85 1.10
N LYS A 106 19.73 -4.96 0.86
CA LYS A 106 21.16 -4.96 0.57
C LYS A 106 21.54 -4.07 -0.61
N LYS A 107 20.75 -4.12 -1.67
CA LYS A 107 21.07 -3.38 -2.89
C LYS A 107 20.78 -1.89 -2.79
N TYR A 108 19.69 -1.51 -2.11
CA TYR A 108 19.17 -0.15 -2.17
C TYR A 108 19.30 0.63 -0.87
N PHE A 109 19.28 -0.02 0.30
CA PHE A 109 19.08 0.64 1.59
C PHE A 109 20.15 0.31 2.65
N GLU A 110 21.01 -0.68 2.44
CA GLU A 110 22.14 -0.95 3.33
C GLU A 110 23.12 0.23 3.31
N ASP A 111 23.87 0.44 4.39
CA ASP A 111 24.83 1.54 4.52
C ASP A 111 25.80 1.57 3.32
N GLY A 112 25.89 2.70 2.65
CA GLY A 112 26.67 2.87 1.42
C GLY A 112 26.04 2.27 0.15
N ALA A 113 24.80 1.79 0.23
CA ALA A 113 24.07 1.27 -0.92
C ALA A 113 23.57 2.38 -1.87
N LEU A 114 22.73 2.01 -2.83
CA LEU A 114 22.34 2.93 -3.91
C LEU A 114 21.61 4.19 -3.40
N PHE A 115 20.81 4.07 -2.35
CA PHE A 115 20.07 5.19 -1.78
C PHE A 115 21.04 6.27 -1.26
N ASP A 116 22.04 5.88 -0.48
CA ASP A 116 23.03 6.82 0.06
C ASP A 116 23.84 7.50 -1.06
N LYS A 117 24.21 6.75 -2.10
CA LYS A 117 24.95 7.30 -3.25
C LYS A 117 24.15 8.35 -4.01
N ILE A 118 22.83 8.24 -4.06
CA ILE A 118 21.97 9.23 -4.70
C ILE A 118 21.88 10.50 -3.85
N TYR A 119 21.82 10.36 -2.52
CA TYR A 119 21.71 11.51 -1.61
C TYR A 119 23.02 12.26 -1.35
N ILE A 120 24.14 11.56 -1.37
CA ILE A 120 25.47 12.20 -1.16
C ILE A 120 25.88 13.09 -2.35
N ASN A 121 25.29 12.89 -3.52
CA ASN A 121 25.59 13.64 -4.75
C ASN A 121 24.59 14.78 -5.03
N GLN A 122 23.78 15.19 -4.06
CA GLN A 122 22.94 16.38 -4.09
C GLN A 122 23.45 17.43 -3.10
#